data_c057c3d87e1fc6ddfc9631fe242f99fc
#
_entry.id   c057c3d87e1fc6ddfc9631fe242f99fc
#
_cell.length_a   1.000
_cell.length_b   1.000
_cell.length_c   1.000
_cell.angle_alpha   90.00
_cell.angle_beta   90.00
_cell.angle_gamma   90.00
#
_symmetry.space_group_name_H-M   'P 1'
#
loop_
_entity.id
_entity.type
_entity.pdbx_description
1 polymer ?
#
loop_
_entity_poly.entity_id
_entity_poly.type
_entity_poly.pdbx_seq_one_letter_code
_entity_poly.pdbx_strand_id
1 'polypeptide(L)'
;MRAVTLEPRKTPTLGLADIAEPPVTDGPILVQSVALGVCGTDHELIEGHYGEAPPGHARLVIGHESLGRVIEAPDRSGFRSGELVVGIVRHPDPVPCANCAVGEWDLCRNGRYTERGIKQADGFSAERWRSDPGFTVRVSAKLGLAAVLLEPASVLAKAWEHVDHIVRRSRAAPKRALVTGAGPVGLMAALMGMQRALEVHVLDHNDSGPKPDLVRALGAAYHTRFPAVHFDVVVECTGVPSVIVEAVAAGEPGSVVCLTGLGAGQGAQSFDVATLNQRMVLENRVVFGSVNANLRHYQAAAAALEGADRSWLERLLTRKVPLARWREAYERRPGDVKTVLLFED
;
A
#
# COMPACT_ATOMS: atom_id res chain seq x y z
N MET A 1 0.26 -9.94 25.77
CA MET A 1 -0.64 -9.18 24.88
C MET A 1 -1.10 -10.06 23.72
N ARG A 2 -2.30 -9.80 23.19
CA ARG A 2 -2.84 -10.59 22.06
C ARG A 2 -2.24 -10.11 20.73
N ALA A 3 -1.94 -11.07 19.85
CA ALA A 3 -1.47 -10.78 18.51
C ALA A 3 -1.99 -11.82 17.50
N VAL A 4 -2.29 -11.40 16.27
CA VAL A 4 -2.61 -12.31 15.16
C VAL A 4 -1.31 -12.75 14.51
N THR A 5 -1.05 -14.05 14.50
CA THR A 5 0.20 -14.64 14.04
C THR A 5 -0.05 -15.81 13.11
N LEU A 6 0.95 -16.12 12.27
CA LEU A 6 0.99 -17.34 11.47
C LEU A 6 2.41 -17.92 11.39
N GLU A 7 2.53 -19.15 10.92
CA GLU A 7 3.81 -19.72 10.47
C GLU A 7 3.93 -19.48 8.97
N PRO A 8 4.87 -18.65 8.51
CA PRO A 8 5.01 -18.34 7.09
C PRO A 8 5.19 -19.61 6.24
N ARG A 9 4.61 -19.61 5.06
CA ARG A 9 4.66 -20.72 4.08
C ARG A 9 4.05 -22.03 4.55
N LYS A 10 3.25 -22.00 5.63
CA LYS A 10 2.48 -23.13 6.13
C LYS A 10 1.01 -22.77 6.30
N THR A 11 0.11 -23.69 5.95
CA THR A 11 -1.35 -23.50 6.06
C THR A 11 -2.02 -24.75 6.62
N PRO A 12 -3.07 -24.61 7.43
CA PRO A 12 -3.59 -23.42 8.07
C PRO A 12 -2.86 -23.14 9.39
N THR A 13 -2.27 -21.98 9.58
CA THR A 13 -1.53 -21.63 10.81
C THR A 13 -1.93 -20.30 11.43
N LEU A 14 -2.84 -19.54 10.78
CA LEU A 14 -3.35 -18.27 11.28
C LEU A 14 -4.06 -18.46 12.64
N GLY A 15 -3.64 -17.68 13.63
CA GLY A 15 -4.18 -17.76 14.97
C GLY A 15 -3.98 -16.49 15.80
N LEU A 16 -4.83 -16.31 16.81
CA LEU A 16 -4.61 -15.33 17.87
C LEU A 16 -3.77 -15.99 18.96
N ALA A 17 -2.66 -15.36 19.32
CA ALA A 17 -1.73 -15.85 20.33
C ALA A 17 -1.49 -14.80 21.42
N ASP A 18 -1.22 -15.27 22.62
CA ASP A 18 -0.67 -14.44 23.69
C ASP A 18 0.85 -14.40 23.56
N ILE A 19 1.39 -13.22 23.35
CA ILE A 19 2.83 -12.97 23.20
C ILE A 19 3.34 -11.98 24.25
N ALA A 20 4.63 -11.97 24.49
CA ALA A 20 5.27 -10.94 25.33
C ALA A 20 5.10 -9.53 24.72
N GLU A 21 5.22 -8.50 25.53
CA GLU A 21 5.32 -7.13 25.01
C GLU A 21 6.63 -6.96 24.23
N PRO A 22 6.64 -6.15 23.15
CA PRO A 22 7.84 -5.94 22.36
C PRO A 22 8.92 -5.27 23.22
N PRO A 23 10.16 -5.78 23.20
CA PRO A 23 11.25 -5.24 24.01
C PRO A 23 11.67 -3.84 23.51
N VAL A 24 12.32 -3.06 24.36
CA VAL A 24 12.80 -1.70 24.02
C VAL A 24 13.80 -1.72 22.84
N THR A 25 14.45 -2.85 22.60
CA THR A 25 15.32 -3.06 21.43
C THR A 25 14.62 -2.96 20.09
N ASP A 26 13.29 -3.15 20.05
CA ASP A 26 12.48 -3.02 18.85
C ASP A 26 12.10 -1.57 18.52
N GLY A 27 12.54 -0.64 19.38
CA GLY A 27 12.37 0.79 19.24
C GLY A 27 11.92 1.48 20.53
N PRO A 28 12.33 2.73 20.73
CA PRO A 28 12.07 3.45 21.97
C PRO A 28 10.62 3.96 22.09
N ILE A 29 9.87 4.04 20.98
CA ILE A 29 8.47 4.49 20.99
C ILE A 29 7.57 3.27 21.19
N LEU A 30 6.79 3.26 22.29
CA LEU A 30 5.74 2.26 22.52
C LEU A 30 4.40 2.79 22.03
N VAL A 31 3.72 1.99 21.25
CA VAL A 31 2.46 2.35 20.59
C VAL A 31 1.38 1.34 20.93
N GLN A 32 0.22 1.83 21.37
CA GLN A 32 -1.03 1.07 21.47
C GLN A 32 -1.67 1.01 20.09
N SER A 33 -1.99 -0.17 19.60
CA SER A 33 -2.74 -0.32 18.35
C SER A 33 -4.16 0.22 18.49
N VAL A 34 -4.57 1.03 17.54
CA VAL A 34 -5.95 1.52 17.37
C VAL A 34 -6.64 0.69 16.31
N ALA A 35 -6.02 0.55 15.15
CA ALA A 35 -6.57 -0.17 14.03
C ALA A 35 -5.47 -0.72 13.11
N LEU A 36 -5.83 -1.75 12.34
CA LEU A 36 -4.98 -2.33 11.29
C LEU A 36 -5.81 -2.52 10.02
N GLY A 37 -5.31 -2.03 8.89
CA GLY A 37 -5.86 -2.36 7.58
C GLY A 37 -5.46 -3.78 7.15
N VAL A 38 -6.41 -4.53 6.61
CA VAL A 38 -6.14 -5.84 6.00
C VAL A 38 -5.94 -5.67 4.50
N CYS A 39 -4.87 -6.23 3.99
CA CYS A 39 -4.40 -6.10 2.62
C CYS A 39 -4.45 -7.44 1.86
N GLY A 40 -4.34 -7.39 0.52
CA GLY A 40 -4.14 -8.58 -0.31
C GLY A 40 -2.91 -9.39 0.09
N THR A 41 -1.83 -8.72 0.49
CA THR A 41 -0.60 -9.33 1.01
C THR A 41 -0.83 -10.20 2.25
N ASP A 42 -1.71 -9.79 3.17
CA ASP A 42 -2.05 -10.61 4.34
C ASP A 42 -2.74 -11.91 3.93
N HIS A 43 -3.60 -11.87 2.91
CA HIS A 43 -4.24 -13.08 2.38
C HIS A 43 -3.21 -14.03 1.74
N GLU A 44 -2.25 -13.51 0.98
CA GLU A 44 -1.20 -14.32 0.37
C GLU A 44 -0.27 -14.96 1.41
N LEU A 45 0.00 -14.25 2.53
CA LEU A 45 0.71 -14.80 3.68
C LEU A 45 -0.08 -15.95 4.34
N ILE A 46 -1.38 -15.77 4.53
CA ILE A 46 -2.31 -16.76 5.10
C ILE A 46 -2.41 -18.00 4.19
N GLU A 47 -2.41 -17.80 2.88
CA GLU A 47 -2.41 -18.85 1.86
C GLU A 47 -1.04 -19.56 1.72
N GLY A 48 0.00 -19.04 2.40
CA GLY A 48 1.32 -19.67 2.46
C GLY A 48 2.21 -19.41 1.24
N HIS A 49 1.88 -18.42 0.41
CA HIS A 49 2.61 -18.14 -0.82
C HIS A 49 4.00 -17.57 -0.55
N TYR A 50 4.17 -16.78 0.51
CA TYR A 50 5.47 -16.23 0.93
C TYR A 50 5.45 -15.81 2.41
N GLY A 51 6.47 -15.07 2.83
CA GLY A 51 6.65 -14.57 4.18
C GLY A 51 7.83 -15.23 4.87
N GLU A 52 8.38 -14.53 5.86
CA GLU A 52 9.50 -15.00 6.69
C GLU A 52 9.31 -14.52 8.11
N ALA A 53 9.41 -15.43 9.09
CA ALA A 53 9.38 -15.06 10.51
C ALA A 53 10.69 -14.36 10.93
N PRO A 54 10.69 -13.57 12.02
CA PRO A 54 11.91 -13.01 12.58
C PRO A 54 12.95 -14.11 12.88
N PRO A 55 14.25 -13.80 12.80
CA PRO A 55 15.31 -14.77 13.07
C PRO A 55 15.12 -15.45 14.44
N GLY A 56 15.18 -16.79 14.45
CA GLY A 56 14.97 -17.59 15.66
C GLY A 56 13.52 -17.83 16.07
N HIS A 57 12.55 -17.30 15.35
CA HIS A 57 11.14 -17.50 15.61
C HIS A 57 10.48 -18.37 14.53
N ALA A 58 9.50 -19.20 14.93
CA ALA A 58 8.69 -19.98 13.98
C ALA A 58 7.47 -19.18 13.46
N ARG A 59 7.00 -18.21 14.23
CA ARG A 59 5.81 -17.44 13.93
C ARG A 59 6.14 -15.98 13.62
N LEU A 60 5.28 -15.38 12.81
CA LEU A 60 5.30 -13.98 12.42
C LEU A 60 4.01 -13.33 12.92
N VAL A 61 4.09 -12.21 13.62
CA VAL A 61 2.96 -11.31 13.78
C VAL A 61 2.72 -10.63 12.43
N ILE A 62 1.54 -10.81 11.85
CA ILE A 62 1.23 -10.25 10.52
C ILE A 62 0.75 -8.81 10.61
N GLY A 63 0.39 -8.23 9.44
CA GLY A 63 -0.20 -6.90 9.31
C GLY A 63 0.83 -5.79 9.19
N HIS A 64 0.62 -4.95 8.20
CA HIS A 64 1.57 -3.90 7.82
C HIS A 64 0.90 -2.51 7.65
N GLU A 65 -0.41 -2.40 7.63
CA GLU A 65 -1.15 -1.15 7.53
C GLU A 65 -1.62 -0.66 8.91
N SER A 66 -0.70 -0.11 9.70
CA SER A 66 -0.94 0.23 11.11
C SER A 66 -1.60 1.59 11.32
N LEU A 67 -2.34 1.70 12.40
CA LEU A 67 -2.70 2.95 13.07
C LEU A 67 -2.62 2.72 14.58
N GLY A 68 -1.84 3.54 15.27
CA GLY A 68 -1.69 3.42 16.72
C GLY A 68 -1.59 4.76 17.42
N ARG A 69 -1.65 4.70 18.74
CA ARG A 69 -1.49 5.83 19.66
C ARG A 69 -0.24 5.66 20.49
N VAL A 70 0.63 6.66 20.48
CA VAL A 70 1.85 6.65 21.31
C VAL A 70 1.47 6.54 22.80
N ILE A 71 2.02 5.56 23.50
CA ILE A 71 1.92 5.41 24.96
C ILE A 71 3.14 6.04 25.61
N GLU A 72 4.34 5.65 25.14
CA GLU A 72 5.63 6.09 25.66
C GLU A 72 6.53 6.53 24.50
N ALA A 73 7.22 7.61 24.68
CA ALA A 73 8.25 8.08 23.77
C ALA A 73 9.32 8.87 24.56
N PRO A 74 10.61 8.73 24.23
CA PRO A 74 11.66 9.54 24.84
C PRO A 74 11.48 11.03 24.49
N ASP A 75 11.84 11.92 25.41
CA ASP A 75 11.69 13.39 25.23
C ASP A 75 12.32 13.92 23.93
N ARG A 76 13.42 13.30 23.47
CA ARG A 76 14.14 13.71 22.25
C ARG A 76 13.67 12.98 20.99
N SER A 77 12.66 12.13 21.06
CA SER A 77 12.14 11.38 19.90
C SER A 77 11.37 12.26 18.92
N GLY A 78 10.90 13.43 19.36
CA GLY A 78 9.97 14.26 18.60
C GLY A 78 8.50 13.81 18.70
N PHE A 79 8.21 12.72 19.42
CA PHE A 79 6.87 12.18 19.63
C PHE A 79 6.40 12.37 21.08
N ARG A 80 5.08 12.43 21.28
CA ARG A 80 4.46 12.59 22.60
C ARG A 80 3.35 11.55 22.80
N SER A 81 3.13 11.16 24.06
CA SER A 81 1.98 10.32 24.43
C SER A 81 0.67 10.94 23.94
N GLY A 82 -0.23 10.10 23.43
CA GLY A 82 -1.52 10.48 22.86
C GLY A 82 -1.52 10.78 21.35
N GLU A 83 -0.36 11.02 20.73
CA GLU A 83 -0.28 11.26 19.30
C GLU A 83 -0.64 10.01 18.48
N LEU A 84 -1.36 10.21 17.37
CA LEU A 84 -1.63 9.14 16.42
C LEU A 84 -0.46 8.97 15.45
N VAL A 85 -0.08 7.72 15.23
CA VAL A 85 1.06 7.35 14.40
C VAL A 85 0.81 6.12 13.54
N VAL A 86 1.56 6.03 12.44
CA VAL A 86 1.66 4.87 11.56
C VAL A 86 3.12 4.42 11.52
N GLY A 87 3.37 3.12 11.60
CA GLY A 87 4.70 2.54 11.44
C GLY A 87 5.05 2.34 9.97
N ILE A 88 6.30 2.61 9.62
CA ILE A 88 6.84 2.33 8.28
C ILE A 88 7.13 0.83 8.19
N VAL A 89 6.78 0.24 7.05
CA VAL A 89 6.86 -1.21 6.82
C VAL A 89 8.27 -1.68 6.56
N ARG A 90 8.94 -1.12 5.54
CA ARG A 90 10.27 -1.55 5.13
C ARG A 90 11.35 -0.81 5.90
N HIS A 91 12.25 -1.60 6.50
CA HIS A 91 13.45 -1.10 7.17
C HIS A 91 14.70 -1.45 6.35
N PRO A 92 15.72 -0.59 6.34
CA PRO A 92 16.92 -0.78 5.55
C PRO A 92 17.70 -2.03 5.94
N ASP A 93 18.54 -2.51 5.03
CA ASP A 93 19.59 -3.48 5.36
C ASP A 93 20.49 -2.93 6.48
N PRO A 94 20.74 -3.70 7.56
CA PRO A 94 21.68 -3.31 8.61
C PRO A 94 23.08 -2.95 8.11
N VAL A 95 23.50 -3.55 6.98
CA VAL A 95 24.70 -3.15 6.24
C VAL A 95 24.25 -2.42 4.97
N PRO A 96 24.10 -1.08 5.02
CA PRO A 96 23.40 -0.35 4.00
C PRO A 96 24.11 -0.41 2.64
N CYS A 97 23.33 -0.65 1.58
CA CYS A 97 23.77 -0.38 0.21
C CYS A 97 23.76 1.14 -0.06
N ALA A 98 24.26 1.56 -1.22
CA ALA A 98 24.30 2.98 -1.58
C ALA A 98 22.93 3.67 -1.49
N ASN A 99 21.84 2.97 -1.83
CA ASN A 99 20.48 3.52 -1.73
C ASN A 99 20.02 3.61 -0.26
N CYS A 100 20.21 2.55 0.53
CA CYS A 100 19.87 2.58 1.95
C CYS A 100 20.64 3.65 2.72
N ALA A 101 21.91 3.89 2.38
CA ALA A 101 22.76 4.87 3.03
C ALA A 101 22.27 6.32 2.88
N VAL A 102 21.46 6.60 1.86
CA VAL A 102 20.88 7.93 1.60
C VAL A 102 19.37 7.98 1.89
N GLY A 103 18.82 6.99 2.59
CA GLY A 103 17.41 6.95 2.96
C GLY A 103 16.46 6.37 1.90
N GLU A 104 17.00 5.80 0.82
CA GLU A 104 16.24 5.17 -0.27
C GLU A 104 16.14 3.64 -0.07
N TRP A 105 15.76 3.21 1.14
CA TRP A 105 15.69 1.78 1.47
C TRP A 105 14.61 1.02 0.70
N ASP A 106 13.60 1.71 0.19
CA ASP A 106 12.59 1.17 -0.72
C ASP A 106 13.18 0.73 -2.07
N LEU A 107 14.38 1.23 -2.41
CA LEU A 107 15.20 0.83 -3.56
C LEU A 107 16.44 0.02 -3.15
N CYS A 108 16.36 -0.74 -2.05
CA CYS A 108 17.49 -1.53 -1.54
C CYS A 108 18.01 -2.51 -2.60
N ARG A 109 19.34 -2.46 -2.86
CA ARG A 109 20.01 -3.33 -3.84
C ARG A 109 20.46 -4.67 -3.26
N ASN A 110 20.67 -4.73 -1.95
CA ASN A 110 21.16 -5.97 -1.28
C ASN A 110 20.04 -7.00 -1.08
N GLY A 111 18.76 -6.58 -1.10
CA GLY A 111 17.62 -7.44 -0.82
C GLY A 111 17.49 -7.91 0.64
N ARG A 112 18.37 -7.45 1.53
CA ARG A 112 18.42 -7.83 2.96
C ARG A 112 17.65 -6.86 3.87
N TYR A 113 16.73 -6.08 3.30
CA TYR A 113 15.77 -5.30 4.06
C TYR A 113 14.78 -6.21 4.80
N THR A 114 14.23 -5.71 5.88
CA THR A 114 13.12 -6.35 6.58
C THR A 114 11.80 -5.63 6.29
N GLU A 115 10.68 -6.32 6.46
CA GLU A 115 9.34 -5.72 6.29
C GLU A 115 8.42 -6.18 7.43
N ARG A 116 7.91 -5.20 8.15
CA ARG A 116 7.00 -5.43 9.29
C ARG A 116 5.78 -6.22 8.85
N GLY A 117 5.54 -7.36 9.49
CA GLY A 117 4.42 -8.25 9.20
C GLY A 117 4.54 -9.09 7.93
N ILE A 118 5.70 -9.06 7.24
CA ILE A 118 5.91 -9.74 5.97
C ILE A 118 7.24 -10.52 5.96
N LYS A 119 8.35 -9.84 6.24
CA LYS A 119 9.69 -10.40 6.07
C LYS A 119 10.58 -10.08 7.26
N GLN A 120 10.90 -11.11 8.05
CA GLN A 120 11.88 -11.10 9.13
C GLN A 120 11.67 -10.04 10.23
N ALA A 121 10.49 -9.42 10.29
CA ALA A 121 10.11 -8.46 11.31
C ALA A 121 8.63 -8.58 11.65
N ASP A 122 8.31 -8.67 12.95
CA ASP A 122 6.94 -8.71 13.43
C ASP A 122 6.16 -7.46 12.99
N GLY A 123 4.91 -7.70 12.57
CA GLY A 123 3.99 -6.68 12.10
C GLY A 123 3.26 -5.96 13.22
N PHE A 124 2.14 -5.37 12.83
CA PHE A 124 1.36 -4.49 13.68
C PHE A 124 0.03 -5.09 14.15
N SER A 125 -0.26 -6.35 13.80
CA SER A 125 -1.47 -7.06 14.25
C SER A 125 -1.35 -7.56 15.69
N ALA A 126 -0.92 -6.68 16.59
CA ALA A 126 -0.77 -6.91 18.01
C ALA A 126 -1.36 -5.72 18.79
N GLU A 127 -1.75 -5.93 20.06
CA GLU A 127 -2.29 -4.85 20.91
C GLU A 127 -1.29 -3.70 21.10
N ARG A 128 0.03 -4.00 21.07
CA ARG A 128 1.09 -3.00 21.16
C ARG A 128 2.24 -3.36 20.24
N TRP A 129 2.95 -2.34 19.81
CA TRP A 129 4.17 -2.47 19.02
C TRP A 129 5.15 -1.36 19.34
N ARG A 130 6.42 -1.55 18.99
CA ARG A 130 7.47 -0.54 19.13
C ARG A 130 8.04 -0.12 17.80
N SER A 131 8.55 1.09 17.74
CA SER A 131 9.19 1.64 16.55
C SER A 131 10.24 2.69 16.90
N ASP A 132 11.18 2.89 15.99
CA ASP A 132 12.10 4.01 16.05
C ASP A 132 11.46 5.30 15.50
N PRO A 133 11.90 6.48 15.95
CA PRO A 133 11.42 7.76 15.42
C PRO A 133 11.55 7.90 13.89
N GLY A 134 12.62 7.35 13.31
CA GLY A 134 12.85 7.38 11.85
C GLY A 134 11.92 6.49 11.03
N PHE A 135 11.22 5.56 11.69
CA PHE A 135 10.26 4.63 11.09
C PHE A 135 8.84 4.81 11.64
N THR A 136 8.56 5.98 12.22
CA THR A 136 7.25 6.36 12.77
C THR A 136 6.77 7.64 12.10
N VAL A 137 5.54 7.65 11.61
CA VAL A 137 4.95 8.82 10.94
C VAL A 137 3.77 9.32 11.76
N ARG A 138 3.83 10.59 12.20
CA ARG A 138 2.70 11.24 12.86
C ARG A 138 1.59 11.49 11.85
N VAL A 139 0.35 11.24 12.24
CA VAL A 139 -0.83 11.50 11.43
C VAL A 139 -1.78 12.45 12.13
N SER A 140 -2.49 13.26 11.35
CA SER A 140 -3.48 14.18 11.88
C SER A 140 -4.65 13.42 12.51
N ALA A 141 -5.03 13.82 13.73
CA ALA A 141 -6.21 13.28 14.40
C ALA A 141 -7.50 13.48 13.59
N LYS A 142 -7.51 14.45 12.66
CA LYS A 142 -8.66 14.68 11.75
C LYS A 142 -8.94 13.51 10.83
N LEU A 143 -7.94 12.69 10.50
CA LEU A 143 -8.13 11.51 9.66
C LEU A 143 -8.90 10.38 10.38
N GLY A 144 -8.85 10.34 11.72
CA GLY A 144 -9.47 9.27 12.49
C GLY A 144 -8.99 7.90 12.01
N LEU A 145 -9.92 6.94 11.86
CA LEU A 145 -9.59 5.59 11.37
C LEU A 145 -9.10 5.57 9.91
N ALA A 146 -9.42 6.59 9.11
CA ALA A 146 -8.95 6.66 7.73
C ALA A 146 -7.41 6.78 7.63
N ALA A 147 -6.72 7.15 8.71
CA ALA A 147 -5.26 7.16 8.77
C ALA A 147 -4.62 5.77 8.53
N VAL A 148 -5.36 4.68 8.69
CA VAL A 148 -4.91 3.32 8.32
C VAL A 148 -4.60 3.20 6.81
N LEU A 149 -5.16 4.09 5.99
CA LEU A 149 -4.89 4.16 4.55
C LEU A 149 -3.52 4.77 4.22
N LEU A 150 -2.76 5.25 5.22
CA LEU A 150 -1.49 5.92 4.97
C LEU A 150 -0.45 4.99 4.35
N GLU A 151 -0.40 3.72 4.77
CA GLU A 151 0.54 2.76 4.20
C GLU A 151 0.25 2.54 2.70
N PRO A 152 -0.94 2.07 2.27
CA PRO A 152 -1.20 1.91 0.84
C PRO A 152 -1.10 3.22 0.04
N ALA A 153 -1.44 4.36 0.64
CA ALA A 153 -1.25 5.67 0.01
C ALA A 153 0.23 6.00 -0.20
N SER A 154 1.13 5.57 0.69
CA SER A 154 2.57 5.83 0.57
C SER A 154 3.20 5.15 -0.65
N VAL A 155 2.73 3.96 -1.00
CA VAL A 155 3.14 3.23 -2.22
C VAL A 155 2.78 4.04 -3.47
N LEU A 156 1.59 4.63 -3.47
CA LEU A 156 1.12 5.45 -4.59
C LEU A 156 1.79 6.84 -4.62
N ALA A 157 2.11 7.43 -3.47
CA ALA A 157 2.89 8.65 -3.42
C ALA A 157 4.25 8.46 -4.10
N LYS A 158 4.93 7.33 -3.85
CA LYS A 158 6.15 6.94 -4.57
C LYS A 158 5.90 6.74 -6.07
N ALA A 159 4.89 5.97 -6.43
CA ALA A 159 4.56 5.72 -7.84
C ALA A 159 4.35 7.03 -8.60
N TRP A 160 3.58 7.95 -8.04
CA TRP A 160 3.35 9.27 -8.63
C TRP A 160 4.61 10.16 -8.63
N GLU A 161 5.46 10.11 -7.60
CA GLU A 161 6.75 10.81 -7.61
C GLU A 161 7.61 10.36 -8.80
N HIS A 162 7.70 9.05 -9.04
CA HIS A 162 8.44 8.52 -10.19
C HIS A 162 7.79 8.90 -11.52
N VAL A 163 6.45 8.86 -11.61
CA VAL A 163 5.72 9.37 -12.79
C VAL A 163 6.06 10.83 -13.02
N ASP A 164 5.96 11.68 -11.99
CA ASP A 164 6.26 13.12 -12.06
C ASP A 164 7.71 13.37 -12.53
N HIS A 165 8.68 12.54 -12.11
CA HIS A 165 10.06 12.62 -12.59
C HIS A 165 10.20 12.25 -14.07
N ILE A 166 9.50 11.19 -14.51
CA ILE A 166 9.61 10.70 -15.89
C ILE A 166 8.88 11.63 -16.87
N VAL A 167 7.72 12.16 -16.54
CA VAL A 167 6.97 13.04 -17.44
C VAL A 167 7.67 14.38 -17.69
N ARG A 168 8.55 14.83 -16.77
CA ARG A 168 9.35 16.06 -16.95
C ARG A 168 10.34 15.99 -18.13
N ARG A 169 10.58 14.81 -18.71
CA ARG A 169 11.33 14.68 -19.97
C ARG A 169 10.62 15.34 -21.15
N SER A 170 9.30 15.54 -21.07
CA SER A 170 8.48 16.30 -22.00
C SER A 170 8.14 17.67 -21.42
N ARG A 171 7.98 18.68 -22.30
CA ARG A 171 7.44 19.99 -21.90
C ARG A 171 5.93 20.03 -21.80
N ALA A 172 5.23 19.10 -22.46
CA ALA A 172 3.80 18.96 -22.35
C ALA A 172 3.43 18.25 -21.03
N ALA A 173 2.55 18.86 -20.25
CA ALA A 173 2.04 18.23 -19.04
C ALA A 173 1.04 17.11 -19.39
N PRO A 174 1.03 16.01 -18.64
CA PRO A 174 0.02 14.97 -18.79
C PRO A 174 -1.38 15.51 -18.49
N LYS A 175 -2.38 14.98 -19.17
CA LYS A 175 -3.80 15.40 -19.04
C LYS A 175 -4.68 14.27 -18.53
N ARG A 176 -4.43 13.03 -18.97
CA ARG A 176 -5.27 11.87 -18.65
C ARG A 176 -4.49 10.77 -17.97
N ALA A 177 -5.12 10.19 -16.96
CA ALA A 177 -4.60 9.03 -16.28
C ALA A 177 -5.61 7.88 -16.28
N LEU A 178 -5.13 6.65 -16.55
CA LEU A 178 -5.87 5.43 -16.31
C LEU A 178 -5.34 4.76 -15.04
N VAL A 179 -6.25 4.36 -14.18
CA VAL A 179 -5.97 3.48 -13.04
C VAL A 179 -6.70 2.17 -13.25
N THR A 180 -6.01 1.04 -13.19
CA THR A 180 -6.66 -0.28 -13.24
C THR A 180 -6.79 -0.87 -11.85
N GLY A 181 -8.01 -1.32 -11.52
CA GLY A 181 -8.41 -1.76 -10.19
C GLY A 181 -8.96 -0.63 -9.31
N ALA A 182 -10.16 -0.82 -8.77
CA ALA A 182 -10.80 0.06 -7.80
C ALA A 182 -10.72 -0.52 -6.36
N GLY A 183 -9.63 -1.21 -6.04
CA GLY A 183 -9.27 -1.56 -4.67
C GLY A 183 -8.64 -0.37 -3.94
N PRO A 184 -8.22 -0.55 -2.66
CA PRO A 184 -7.63 0.54 -1.86
C PRO A 184 -6.46 1.23 -2.58
N VAL A 185 -5.55 0.45 -3.15
CA VAL A 185 -4.38 0.94 -3.90
C VAL A 185 -4.83 1.78 -5.09
N GLY A 186 -5.72 1.25 -5.94
CA GLY A 186 -6.21 1.99 -7.12
C GLY A 186 -7.00 3.26 -6.75
N LEU A 187 -7.80 3.23 -5.68
CA LEU A 187 -8.52 4.41 -5.19
C LEU A 187 -7.57 5.49 -4.67
N MET A 188 -6.46 5.11 -4.03
CA MET A 188 -5.39 6.06 -3.64
C MET A 188 -4.67 6.61 -4.88
N ALA A 189 -4.42 5.78 -5.90
CA ALA A 189 -3.86 6.24 -7.18
C ALA A 189 -4.79 7.25 -7.86
N ALA A 190 -6.10 6.97 -7.90
CA ALA A 190 -7.10 7.87 -8.47
C ALA A 190 -7.18 9.19 -7.70
N LEU A 191 -7.23 9.16 -6.36
CA LEU A 191 -7.21 10.36 -5.52
C LEU A 191 -6.02 11.26 -5.87
N MET A 192 -4.81 10.69 -5.89
CA MET A 192 -3.58 11.45 -6.18
C MET A 192 -3.51 11.95 -7.64
N GLY A 193 -4.13 11.24 -8.57
CA GLY A 193 -4.32 11.70 -9.95
C GLY A 193 -5.25 12.91 -10.03
N MET A 194 -6.39 12.87 -9.34
CA MET A 194 -7.33 14.00 -9.23
C MET A 194 -6.68 15.23 -8.58
N GLN A 195 -5.87 15.03 -7.54
CA GLN A 195 -5.11 16.12 -6.89
C GLN A 195 -4.06 16.77 -7.81
N ARG A 196 -3.66 16.07 -8.88
CA ARG A 196 -2.80 16.60 -9.97
C ARG A 196 -3.58 17.27 -11.10
N ALA A 197 -4.88 17.44 -10.92
CA ALA A 197 -5.80 17.98 -11.94
C ALA A 197 -5.82 17.17 -13.25
N LEU A 198 -5.58 15.86 -13.17
CA LEU A 198 -5.70 14.96 -14.30
C LEU A 198 -7.17 14.55 -14.51
N GLU A 199 -7.56 14.32 -15.75
CA GLU A 199 -8.77 13.57 -16.09
C GLU A 199 -8.52 12.10 -15.76
N VAL A 200 -9.08 11.62 -14.64
CA VAL A 200 -8.82 10.27 -14.13
C VAL A 200 -9.91 9.31 -14.56
N HIS A 201 -9.49 8.21 -15.15
CA HIS A 201 -10.32 7.06 -15.53
C HIS A 201 -9.93 5.87 -14.66
N VAL A 202 -10.91 5.14 -14.11
CA VAL A 202 -10.67 3.95 -13.29
C VAL A 202 -11.37 2.76 -13.94
N LEU A 203 -10.63 1.70 -14.18
CA LEU A 203 -11.11 0.43 -14.71
C LEU A 203 -11.19 -0.62 -13.62
N ASP A 204 -12.36 -1.21 -13.39
CA ASP A 204 -12.53 -2.38 -12.51
C ASP A 204 -13.68 -3.24 -13.07
N HIS A 205 -13.70 -4.54 -12.74
CA HIS A 205 -14.68 -5.49 -13.26
C HIS A 205 -16.06 -5.42 -12.60
N ASN A 206 -16.18 -4.73 -11.45
CA ASN A 206 -17.44 -4.62 -10.72
C ASN A 206 -18.35 -3.58 -11.40
N ASP A 207 -19.55 -3.94 -11.76
CA ASP A 207 -20.53 -3.05 -12.39
C ASP A 207 -21.37 -2.25 -11.37
N SER A 208 -21.41 -2.71 -10.13
CA SER A 208 -22.19 -2.14 -9.04
C SER A 208 -21.47 -2.26 -7.69
N GLY A 209 -22.01 -1.61 -6.65
CA GLY A 209 -21.50 -1.65 -5.30
C GLY A 209 -20.54 -0.50 -4.96
N PRO A 210 -19.80 -0.57 -3.84
CA PRO A 210 -19.07 0.56 -3.31
C PRO A 210 -17.94 1.08 -4.21
N LYS A 211 -17.30 0.22 -5.00
CA LYS A 211 -16.16 0.61 -5.85
C LYS A 211 -16.53 1.63 -6.92
N PRO A 212 -17.52 1.38 -7.82
CA PRO A 212 -17.95 2.40 -8.79
C PRO A 212 -18.46 3.66 -8.14
N ASP A 213 -19.15 3.55 -6.99
CA ASP A 213 -19.69 4.72 -6.28
C ASP A 213 -18.59 5.58 -5.66
N LEU A 214 -17.52 4.98 -5.15
CA LEU A 214 -16.35 5.70 -4.64
C LEU A 214 -15.59 6.42 -5.76
N VAL A 215 -15.44 5.78 -6.92
CA VAL A 215 -14.77 6.40 -8.08
C VAL A 215 -15.57 7.61 -8.57
N ARG A 216 -16.89 7.46 -8.75
CA ARG A 216 -17.76 8.57 -9.19
C ARG A 216 -17.79 9.71 -8.16
N ALA A 217 -17.85 9.38 -6.87
CA ALA A 217 -17.82 10.37 -5.79
C ALA A 217 -16.50 11.16 -5.73
N LEU A 218 -15.40 10.57 -6.19
CA LEU A 218 -14.12 11.25 -6.34
C LEU A 218 -14.09 12.21 -7.55
N GLY A 219 -15.07 12.10 -8.46
CA GLY A 219 -15.13 12.86 -9.71
C GLY A 219 -14.38 12.19 -10.87
N ALA A 220 -13.95 10.95 -10.71
CA ALA A 220 -13.28 10.18 -11.77
C ALA A 220 -14.29 9.39 -12.62
N ALA A 221 -13.92 9.11 -13.88
CA ALA A 221 -14.71 8.28 -14.76
C ALA A 221 -14.51 6.79 -14.44
N TYR A 222 -15.61 6.04 -14.32
CA TYR A 222 -15.58 4.59 -14.04
C TYR A 222 -15.88 3.76 -15.27
N HIS A 223 -15.11 2.71 -15.49
CA HIS A 223 -15.22 1.80 -16.63
C HIS A 223 -15.18 0.34 -16.19
N THR A 224 -15.98 -0.51 -16.83
CA THR A 224 -15.94 -1.98 -16.70
C THR A 224 -15.19 -2.65 -17.85
N ARG A 225 -14.82 -1.89 -18.86
CA ARG A 225 -13.99 -2.30 -20.01
C ARG A 225 -12.99 -1.21 -20.32
N PHE A 226 -11.88 -1.55 -20.95
CA PHE A 226 -10.91 -0.56 -21.39
C PHE A 226 -11.58 0.52 -22.24
N PRO A 227 -11.49 1.80 -21.84
CA PRO A 227 -12.09 2.88 -22.61
C PRO A 227 -11.33 3.12 -23.93
N ALA A 228 -12.07 3.50 -24.98
CA ALA A 228 -11.51 3.77 -26.30
C ALA A 228 -10.84 5.16 -26.38
N VAL A 229 -10.05 5.51 -25.36
CA VAL A 229 -9.24 6.73 -25.28
C VAL A 229 -7.83 6.38 -24.86
N HIS A 230 -6.87 7.22 -25.19
CA HIS A 230 -5.47 7.03 -24.83
C HIS A 230 -5.08 7.85 -23.62
N PHE A 231 -4.03 7.43 -22.91
CA PHE A 231 -3.62 7.97 -21.63
C PHE A 231 -2.16 8.39 -21.61
N ASP A 232 -1.88 9.53 -20.99
CA ASP A 232 -0.51 10.00 -20.75
C ASP A 232 0.15 9.18 -19.61
N VAL A 233 -0.66 8.79 -18.62
CA VAL A 233 -0.22 8.01 -17.47
C VAL A 233 -1.15 6.82 -17.25
N VAL A 234 -0.57 5.66 -16.97
CA VAL A 234 -1.31 4.47 -16.56
C VAL A 234 -0.72 3.96 -15.24
N VAL A 235 -1.57 3.76 -14.22
CA VAL A 235 -1.17 3.13 -12.95
C VAL A 235 -1.91 1.80 -12.84
N GLU A 236 -1.17 0.71 -13.00
CA GLU A 236 -1.70 -0.64 -12.95
C GLU A 236 -1.66 -1.16 -11.51
N CYS A 237 -2.84 -1.45 -10.92
CA CYS A 237 -2.99 -1.82 -9.52
C CYS A 237 -3.65 -3.19 -9.30
N THR A 238 -3.88 -3.96 -10.36
CA THR A 238 -4.56 -5.26 -10.26
C THR A 238 -3.59 -6.44 -10.15
N GLY A 239 -2.44 -6.35 -10.80
CA GLY A 239 -1.52 -7.48 -10.98
C GLY A 239 -2.08 -8.60 -11.86
N VAL A 240 -3.21 -8.40 -12.53
CA VAL A 240 -3.83 -9.40 -13.41
C VAL A 240 -3.12 -9.40 -14.77
N PRO A 241 -2.54 -10.53 -15.22
CA PRO A 241 -1.70 -10.56 -16.43
C PRO A 241 -2.36 -10.00 -17.68
N SER A 242 -3.64 -10.30 -17.94
CA SER A 242 -4.37 -9.75 -19.09
C SER A 242 -4.57 -8.23 -18.99
N VAL A 243 -4.85 -7.72 -17.79
CA VAL A 243 -5.00 -6.28 -17.52
C VAL A 243 -3.67 -5.55 -17.69
N ILE A 244 -2.55 -6.15 -17.24
CA ILE A 244 -1.20 -5.60 -17.44
C ILE A 244 -0.90 -5.41 -18.93
N VAL A 245 -1.19 -6.44 -19.76
CA VAL A 245 -0.96 -6.37 -21.21
C VAL A 245 -1.76 -5.22 -21.85
N GLU A 246 -3.04 -5.11 -21.52
CA GLU A 246 -3.90 -4.04 -22.02
C GLU A 246 -3.50 -2.66 -21.47
N ALA A 247 -3.13 -2.56 -20.20
CA ALA A 247 -2.66 -1.32 -19.58
C ALA A 247 -1.40 -0.77 -20.26
N VAL A 248 -0.44 -1.64 -20.59
CA VAL A 248 0.76 -1.26 -21.35
C VAL A 248 0.40 -0.79 -22.77
N ALA A 249 -0.63 -1.37 -23.37
CA ALA A 249 -1.10 -0.97 -24.71
C ALA A 249 -1.90 0.35 -24.73
N ALA A 250 -2.55 0.73 -23.63
CA ALA A 250 -3.46 1.87 -23.53
C ALA A 250 -2.78 3.26 -23.54
N GLY A 251 -1.47 3.33 -23.37
CA GLY A 251 -0.73 4.60 -23.35
C GLY A 251 -0.63 5.27 -24.72
N GLU A 252 -0.57 6.60 -24.72
CA GLU A 252 -0.23 7.43 -25.89
C GLU A 252 1.29 7.41 -26.17
N PRO A 253 1.73 7.92 -27.35
CA PRO A 253 3.14 8.25 -27.53
C PRO A 253 3.66 9.17 -26.44
N GLY A 254 4.78 8.80 -25.84
CA GLY A 254 5.36 9.51 -24.68
C GLY A 254 4.80 9.12 -23.32
N SER A 255 3.82 8.21 -23.24
CA SER A 255 3.17 7.80 -22.00
C SER A 255 4.09 7.11 -20.99
N VAL A 256 3.65 7.12 -19.74
CA VAL A 256 4.31 6.46 -18.61
C VAL A 256 3.35 5.45 -17.98
N VAL A 257 3.73 4.18 -17.95
CA VAL A 257 2.99 3.09 -17.31
C VAL A 257 3.72 2.65 -16.05
N CYS A 258 3.07 2.77 -14.90
CA CYS A 258 3.56 2.31 -13.61
C CYS A 258 2.84 1.03 -13.20
N LEU A 259 3.58 -0.05 -12.97
CA LEU A 259 3.05 -1.32 -12.46
C LEU A 259 3.23 -1.37 -10.94
N THR A 260 2.12 -1.42 -10.19
CA THR A 260 2.10 -1.50 -8.73
C THR A 260 1.37 -2.75 -8.24
N GLY A 261 0.51 -3.33 -9.08
CA GLY A 261 -0.25 -4.52 -8.75
C GLY A 261 0.65 -5.75 -8.69
N LEU A 262 0.56 -6.50 -7.58
CA LEU A 262 1.13 -7.84 -7.45
C LEU A 262 -0.03 -8.82 -7.42
N GLY A 263 -0.05 -9.77 -8.33
CA GLY A 263 -1.03 -10.85 -8.35
C GLY A 263 -0.33 -12.20 -8.20
N ALA A 264 -0.90 -13.07 -7.38
CA ALA A 264 -0.51 -14.49 -7.31
C ALA A 264 -0.91 -15.27 -8.57
N GLY A 265 -1.38 -14.59 -9.61
CA GLY A 265 -1.84 -15.18 -10.85
C GLY A 265 -0.76 -16.00 -11.54
N GLN A 266 -0.92 -17.32 -11.53
CA GLN A 266 -0.16 -18.21 -12.39
C GLN A 266 -0.81 -18.18 -13.78
N GLY A 267 -0.05 -17.86 -14.79
CA GLY A 267 -0.50 -17.94 -16.17
C GLY A 267 0.46 -17.22 -17.11
N ALA A 268 0.99 -17.93 -18.07
CA ALA A 268 1.67 -17.31 -19.19
C ALA A 268 0.64 -16.59 -20.05
N GLN A 269 0.86 -15.29 -20.30
CA GLN A 269 0.12 -14.52 -21.29
C GLN A 269 0.98 -14.40 -22.54
N SER A 270 0.34 -14.58 -23.70
CA SER A 270 0.99 -14.27 -24.96
C SER A 270 1.12 -12.76 -25.08
N PHE A 271 2.34 -12.31 -25.34
CA PHE A 271 2.64 -10.89 -25.50
C PHE A 271 3.51 -10.67 -26.74
N ASP A 272 3.04 -9.81 -27.65
CA ASP A 272 3.81 -9.44 -28.83
C ASP A 272 4.95 -8.49 -28.47
N VAL A 273 6.10 -9.09 -28.15
CA VAL A 273 7.32 -8.37 -27.78
C VAL A 273 7.84 -7.47 -28.90
N ALA A 274 7.64 -7.85 -30.17
CA ALA A 274 8.10 -7.05 -31.31
C ALA A 274 7.29 -5.74 -31.40
N THR A 275 5.97 -5.83 -31.35
CA THR A 275 5.10 -4.64 -31.30
C THR A 275 5.36 -3.80 -30.05
N LEU A 276 5.55 -4.42 -28.87
CA LEU A 276 5.92 -3.68 -27.64
C LEU A 276 7.21 -2.88 -27.87
N ASN A 277 8.27 -3.55 -28.30
CA ASN A 277 9.57 -2.90 -28.53
C ASN A 277 9.47 -1.74 -29.51
N GLN A 278 8.74 -1.93 -30.62
CA GLN A 278 8.53 -0.89 -31.64
C GLN A 278 7.84 0.34 -31.01
N ARG A 279 6.77 0.14 -30.24
CA ARG A 279 6.06 1.23 -29.55
C ARG A 279 6.93 1.91 -28.48
N MET A 280 7.64 1.13 -27.66
CA MET A 280 8.55 1.68 -26.65
C MET A 280 9.58 2.60 -27.28
N VAL A 281 10.21 2.18 -28.37
CA VAL A 281 11.29 2.94 -29.03
C VAL A 281 10.75 4.11 -29.85
N LEU A 282 9.83 3.86 -30.79
CA LEU A 282 9.35 4.88 -31.72
C LEU A 282 8.45 5.93 -31.07
N GLU A 283 7.72 5.55 -30.02
CA GLU A 283 6.78 6.42 -29.33
C GLU A 283 7.33 6.94 -27.98
N ASN A 284 8.59 6.64 -27.63
CA ASN A 284 9.23 7.08 -26.39
C ASN A 284 8.42 6.73 -25.13
N ARG A 285 7.78 5.57 -25.09
CA ARG A 285 7.01 5.10 -23.93
C ARG A 285 7.92 4.62 -22.82
N VAL A 286 7.44 4.67 -21.58
CA VAL A 286 8.12 4.10 -20.40
C VAL A 286 7.18 3.16 -19.66
N VAL A 287 7.69 1.97 -19.31
CA VAL A 287 7.04 1.05 -18.39
C VAL A 287 8.01 0.81 -17.23
N PHE A 288 7.55 0.96 -15.99
CA PHE A 288 8.36 0.71 -14.80
C PHE A 288 7.52 0.10 -13.68
N GLY A 289 8.19 -0.58 -12.73
CA GLY A 289 7.56 -1.12 -11.54
C GLY A 289 7.81 -0.24 -10.31
N SER A 290 6.85 -0.21 -9.37
CA SER A 290 6.99 0.47 -8.09
C SER A 290 6.36 -0.35 -6.97
N VAL A 291 7.09 -0.51 -5.85
CA VAL A 291 6.63 -1.20 -4.66
C VAL A 291 7.20 -0.53 -3.42
N ASN A 292 6.47 -0.59 -2.32
CA ASN A 292 6.91 -0.08 -1.03
C ASN A 292 7.20 1.45 -1.02
N ALA A 293 7.63 1.99 0.11
CA ALA A 293 7.83 3.42 0.31
C ALA A 293 8.91 3.70 1.36
N ASN A 294 9.48 4.90 1.35
CA ASN A 294 10.32 5.42 2.41
C ASN A 294 9.63 6.61 3.12
N LEU A 295 10.29 7.21 4.10
CA LEU A 295 9.71 8.24 4.96
C LEU A 295 9.09 9.42 4.17
N ARG A 296 9.77 9.92 3.11
CA ARG A 296 9.23 11.05 2.34
C ARG A 296 7.93 10.70 1.61
N HIS A 297 7.78 9.45 1.16
CA HIS A 297 6.55 8.98 0.51
C HIS A 297 5.39 8.86 1.50
N TYR A 298 5.65 8.41 2.74
CA TYR A 298 4.65 8.43 3.81
C TYR A 298 4.22 9.87 4.17
N GLN A 299 5.16 10.81 4.21
CA GLN A 299 4.86 12.23 4.44
C GLN A 299 4.02 12.82 3.30
N ALA A 300 4.36 12.53 2.05
CA ALA A 300 3.58 12.95 0.88
C ALA A 300 2.18 12.33 0.88
N ALA A 301 2.06 11.06 1.26
CA ALA A 301 0.78 10.37 1.41
C ALA A 301 -0.08 10.99 2.53
N ALA A 302 0.52 11.33 3.67
CA ALA A 302 -0.19 12.00 4.76
C ALA A 302 -0.79 13.33 4.28
N ALA A 303 -0.01 14.15 3.56
CA ALA A 303 -0.50 15.40 2.97
C ALA A 303 -1.63 15.15 1.95
N ALA A 304 -1.52 14.11 1.12
CA ALA A 304 -2.56 13.75 0.16
C ALA A 304 -3.88 13.34 0.84
N LEU A 305 -3.81 12.54 1.91
CA LEU A 305 -4.98 12.13 2.69
C LEU A 305 -5.60 13.32 3.45
N GLU A 306 -4.79 14.20 4.03
CA GLU A 306 -5.27 15.41 4.71
C GLU A 306 -5.97 16.40 3.77
N GLY A 307 -5.56 16.45 2.50
CA GLY A 307 -6.19 17.24 1.44
C GLY A 307 -7.43 16.61 0.81
N ALA A 308 -7.78 15.37 1.19
CA ALA A 308 -8.94 14.66 0.65
C ALA A 308 -10.21 14.90 1.47
N ASP A 309 -11.38 14.67 0.85
CA ASP A 309 -12.64 14.65 1.58
C ASP A 309 -12.64 13.49 2.59
N ARG A 310 -12.73 13.84 3.87
CA ARG A 310 -12.76 12.89 4.97
C ARG A 310 -13.91 11.89 4.83
N SER A 311 -15.09 12.34 4.43
CA SER A 311 -16.26 11.45 4.28
C SER A 311 -16.02 10.41 3.18
N TRP A 312 -15.33 10.79 2.12
CA TRP A 312 -14.92 9.87 1.07
C TRP A 312 -13.92 8.82 1.59
N LEU A 313 -12.88 9.25 2.34
CA LEU A 313 -11.90 8.35 2.95
C LEU A 313 -12.56 7.34 3.91
N GLU A 314 -13.50 7.79 4.75
CA GLU A 314 -14.22 6.92 5.69
C GLU A 314 -15.08 5.86 4.97
N ARG A 315 -15.62 6.17 3.79
CA ARG A 315 -16.39 5.23 2.97
C ARG A 315 -15.53 4.10 2.37
N LEU A 316 -14.21 4.27 2.27
CA LEU A 316 -13.31 3.19 1.86
C LEU A 316 -13.23 2.08 2.91
N LEU A 317 -13.43 2.42 4.18
CA LEU A 317 -13.40 1.49 5.30
C LEU A 317 -14.74 0.73 5.39
N THR A 318 -14.99 -0.13 4.41
CA THR A 318 -16.29 -0.80 4.23
C THR A 318 -16.62 -1.80 5.32
N ARG A 319 -15.62 -2.35 6.01
CA ARG A 319 -15.82 -3.28 7.10
C ARG A 319 -14.86 -3.01 8.25
N LYS A 320 -15.44 -2.89 9.46
CA LYS A 320 -14.73 -2.69 10.72
C LYS A 320 -15.02 -3.88 11.63
N VAL A 321 -13.98 -4.58 12.07
CA VAL A 321 -14.09 -5.83 12.82
C VAL A 321 -13.33 -5.67 14.14
N PRO A 322 -13.98 -5.84 15.31
CA PRO A 322 -13.29 -5.80 16.60
C PRO A 322 -12.36 -7.01 16.76
N LEU A 323 -11.29 -6.86 17.55
CA LEU A 323 -10.30 -7.92 17.81
C LEU A 323 -10.95 -9.21 18.35
N ALA A 324 -12.03 -9.11 19.12
CA ALA A 324 -12.77 -10.27 19.61
C ALA A 324 -13.29 -11.18 18.47
N ARG A 325 -13.53 -10.62 17.29
CA ARG A 325 -13.96 -11.34 16.08
C ARG A 325 -12.89 -11.34 14.98
N TRP A 326 -11.63 -11.27 15.33
CA TRP A 326 -10.49 -11.05 14.45
C TRP A 326 -10.49 -11.92 13.17
N ARG A 327 -10.98 -13.18 13.24
CA ARG A 327 -11.04 -14.08 12.08
C ARG A 327 -11.83 -13.49 10.92
N GLU A 328 -12.94 -12.80 11.22
CA GLU A 328 -13.79 -12.19 10.21
C GLU A 328 -13.07 -11.09 9.43
N ALA A 329 -12.04 -10.44 10.03
CA ALA A 329 -11.27 -9.41 9.33
C ALA A 329 -10.48 -9.99 8.14
N TYR A 330 -10.09 -11.26 8.24
CA TYR A 330 -9.31 -11.96 7.21
C TYR A 330 -10.17 -12.81 6.26
N GLU A 331 -11.49 -12.75 6.37
CA GLU A 331 -12.39 -13.32 5.38
C GLU A 331 -12.53 -12.38 4.18
N ARG A 332 -12.40 -12.93 2.96
CA ARG A 332 -12.74 -12.18 1.74
C ARG A 332 -14.26 -12.12 1.58
N ARG A 333 -14.84 -10.92 1.48
CA ARG A 333 -16.27 -10.73 1.23
C ARG A 333 -16.48 -9.89 -0.04
N PRO A 334 -17.45 -10.27 -0.88
CA PRO A 334 -17.82 -9.45 -2.03
C PRO A 334 -18.20 -8.03 -1.59
N GLY A 335 -17.71 -7.03 -2.30
CA GLY A 335 -18.00 -5.63 -2.00
C GLY A 335 -17.08 -4.97 -0.97
N ASP A 336 -16.21 -5.72 -0.28
CA ASP A 336 -15.21 -5.08 0.57
C ASP A 336 -14.22 -4.27 -0.27
N VAL A 337 -13.96 -3.04 0.18
CA VAL A 337 -12.87 -2.20 -0.31
C VAL A 337 -11.70 -2.27 0.66
N LYS A 338 -11.89 -1.79 1.89
CA LYS A 338 -10.90 -1.94 2.96
C LYS A 338 -11.57 -2.51 4.21
N THR A 339 -11.04 -3.63 4.68
CA THR A 339 -11.36 -4.18 6.00
C THR A 339 -10.36 -3.66 7.02
N VAL A 340 -10.87 -3.31 8.19
CA VAL A 340 -10.07 -2.79 9.31
C VAL A 340 -10.33 -3.63 10.55
N LEU A 341 -9.27 -4.15 11.16
CA LEU A 341 -9.29 -4.79 12.48
C LEU A 341 -9.12 -3.70 13.54
N LEU A 342 -10.05 -3.64 14.50
CA LEU A 342 -10.05 -2.66 15.60
C LEU A 342 -9.49 -3.29 16.87
N PHE A 343 -8.59 -2.59 17.55
CA PHE A 343 -7.98 -3.01 18.81
C PHE A 343 -8.57 -2.26 20.01
N GLU A 344 -9.17 -1.10 19.79
CA GLU A 344 -9.95 -0.34 20.78
C GLU A 344 -11.44 -0.61 20.49
N ASP A 345 -12.25 -0.76 21.57
CA ASP A 345 -13.70 -0.95 21.50
C ASP A 345 -14.44 0.35 21.13
#